data_9eb739ddb63f30cae601f3c66869b4a1
#
_entry.id   9eb739ddb63f30cae601f3c66869b4a1
#
_cell.length_a   1.000
_cell.length_b   1.000
_cell.length_c   1.000
_cell.angle_alpha   90.00
_cell.angle_beta   90.00
_cell.angle_gamma   90.00
#
_symmetry.space_group_name_H-M   'P 1'
#
loop_
_entity.id
_entity.type
_entity.pdbx_description
1 polymer ?
#
loop_
_entity_poly.entity_id
_entity_poly.type
_entity_poly.pdbx_seq_one_letter_code
_entity_poly.pdbx_strand_id
1 'polypeptide(L)'
;MNLDFLFYPQSVAVIGASNKEGKIGNAIMKNLINFGFKGKIYPVNVKEEKILGIKAYKSVLEIPENVDVAVISIPGKFVPQTLEECGQKGVKGVVVISAGFKEAGNVELEEKLLEVARKWNIRIVGPNCLGVTNIENGFDCTFNPPERQARPEFGGIAFMSQSGAFGAAILDWAARHEVGMSKFISLGNMADLDESDFMEYLKDDKATRVITAYLEGVKDGRKFLEVARNATKKKPVVILKSGRTEAGAKAAASHTGSLAGSYTIYQAAFEQTGVLEARSMRQLFNYAKALTMQKPAKGDRVAIVTNGGGAGVMMSDGVLEVGLKMADLSEETKEKFAKAIVEGKLPAHMSYKNPIDIIGDAPSRRYEVAMRYALEDENVDVLAVIALFQSPALDEGIVEAVGRMQEYGKPVVFIAPGGAYPCLLYTSPSPRD
;
A
#
# COMPACT_ATOMS: atom_id res chain seq x y z
N MET A 1 18.15 8.11 0.24
CA MET A 1 17.93 8.75 1.59
C MET A 1 17.74 7.65 2.61
N ASN A 2 18.37 7.72 3.80
CA ASN A 2 18.16 6.73 4.86
C ASN A 2 17.16 7.30 5.90
N LEU A 3 16.00 6.67 6.03
CA LEU A 3 14.96 6.98 7.03
C LEU A 3 14.70 5.78 7.97
N ASP A 4 15.63 4.82 8.07
CA ASP A 4 15.45 3.64 8.92
C ASP A 4 15.19 4.00 10.38
N PHE A 5 15.77 5.09 10.86
CA PHE A 5 15.53 5.59 12.22
C PHE A 5 14.05 5.93 12.48
N LEU A 6 13.25 6.29 11.44
CA LEU A 6 11.82 6.56 11.58
C LEU A 6 10.97 5.27 11.60
N PHE A 7 11.42 4.20 10.93
CA PHE A 7 10.62 2.99 10.77
C PHE A 7 11.14 1.80 11.56
N TYR A 8 12.42 1.79 11.91
CA TYR A 8 13.06 0.74 12.70
C TYR A 8 13.77 1.31 13.95
N PRO A 9 13.11 2.22 14.70
CA PRO A 9 13.72 2.79 15.90
C PRO A 9 13.95 1.72 16.96
N GLN A 10 15.05 1.83 17.70
CA GLN A 10 15.30 1.01 18.88
C GLN A 10 14.73 1.66 20.15
N SER A 11 14.41 2.95 20.05
CA SER A 11 13.87 3.73 21.15
C SER A 11 12.97 4.85 20.67
N VAL A 12 11.86 5.11 21.39
CA VAL A 12 10.90 6.17 21.07
C VAL A 12 10.54 6.95 22.33
N ALA A 13 10.63 8.28 22.26
CA ALA A 13 10.08 9.17 23.28
C ALA A 13 8.68 9.64 22.87
N VAL A 14 7.69 9.48 23.74
CA VAL A 14 6.32 9.98 23.53
C VAL A 14 6.13 11.25 24.37
N ILE A 15 6.23 12.40 23.73
CA ILE A 15 6.13 13.72 24.39
C ILE A 15 4.68 14.17 24.40
N GLY A 16 4.13 14.32 25.59
CA GLY A 16 2.70 14.49 25.82
C GLY A 16 1.99 13.18 26.14
N ALA A 17 2.73 12.12 26.51
CA ALA A 17 2.17 10.86 26.99
C ALA A 17 1.22 11.10 28.19
N SER A 18 0.18 10.27 28.33
CA SER A 18 -0.84 10.46 29.36
C SER A 18 -1.48 9.16 29.82
N ASN A 19 -1.83 9.08 31.12
CA ASN A 19 -2.68 8.02 31.64
C ASN A 19 -4.16 8.23 31.31
N LYS A 20 -4.56 9.46 30.97
CA LYS A 20 -5.96 9.81 30.77
C LYS A 20 -6.47 9.26 29.44
N GLU A 21 -7.48 8.39 29.50
CA GLU A 21 -8.19 7.89 28.31
C GLU A 21 -8.78 9.02 27.47
N GLY A 22 -8.81 8.82 26.17
CA GLY A 22 -9.26 9.81 25.18
C GLY A 22 -8.22 10.88 24.85
N LYS A 23 -7.06 10.91 25.50
CA LYS A 23 -5.95 11.77 25.13
C LYS A 23 -5.09 11.12 24.03
N ILE A 24 -4.62 11.94 23.09
CA ILE A 24 -3.75 11.52 21.98
C ILE A 24 -2.53 10.76 22.49
N GLY A 25 -1.82 11.31 23.48
CA GLY A 25 -0.64 10.65 24.05
C GLY A 25 -0.93 9.33 24.77
N ASN A 26 -2.18 9.12 25.28
CA ASN A 26 -2.60 7.83 25.82
C ASN A 26 -2.76 6.80 24.69
N ALA A 27 -3.42 7.17 23.59
CA ALA A 27 -3.63 6.29 22.45
C ALA A 27 -2.29 5.88 21.80
N ILE A 28 -1.35 6.81 21.59
CA ILE A 28 -0.01 6.50 21.08
C ILE A 28 0.71 5.49 21.98
N MET A 29 0.69 5.72 23.30
CA MET A 29 1.30 4.80 24.26
C MET A 29 0.68 3.40 24.20
N LYS A 30 -0.65 3.33 24.16
CA LYS A 30 -1.39 2.05 24.03
C LYS A 30 -1.03 1.33 22.71
N ASN A 31 -0.96 2.06 21.60
CA ASN A 31 -0.61 1.48 20.31
C ASN A 31 0.81 0.88 20.31
N LEU A 32 1.81 1.61 20.76
CA LEU A 32 3.19 1.12 20.86
C LEU A 32 3.29 -0.14 21.72
N ILE A 33 2.54 -0.21 22.84
CA ILE A 33 2.54 -1.37 23.73
C ILE A 33 1.79 -2.55 23.11
N ASN A 34 0.58 -2.31 22.60
CA ASN A 34 -0.35 -3.38 22.18
C ASN A 34 0.04 -4.00 20.83
N PHE A 35 0.62 -3.23 19.91
CA PHE A 35 1.09 -3.75 18.63
C PHE A 35 2.49 -4.37 18.68
N GLY A 36 3.06 -4.48 19.89
CA GLY A 36 4.23 -5.30 20.15
C GLY A 36 5.54 -4.67 19.71
N PHE A 37 5.64 -3.34 19.74
CA PHE A 37 6.91 -2.67 19.53
C PHE A 37 7.98 -3.19 20.51
N LYS A 38 9.10 -3.65 19.98
CA LYS A 38 10.15 -4.30 20.78
C LYS A 38 11.23 -3.34 21.30
N GLY A 39 11.22 -2.09 20.80
CA GLY A 39 12.13 -1.04 21.26
C GLY A 39 11.72 -0.46 22.62
N LYS A 40 12.56 0.41 23.15
CA LYS A 40 12.33 1.10 24.43
C LYS A 40 11.34 2.25 24.23
N ILE A 41 10.36 2.37 25.13
CA ILE A 41 9.35 3.46 25.14
C ILE A 41 9.63 4.35 26.32
N TYR A 42 9.82 5.64 26.07
CA TYR A 42 10.07 6.67 27.07
C TYR A 42 8.91 7.69 27.09
N PRO A 43 7.94 7.53 28.00
CA PRO A 43 6.92 8.56 28.19
C PRO A 43 7.52 9.85 28.71
N VAL A 44 7.15 10.99 28.13
CA VAL A 44 7.52 12.31 28.62
C VAL A 44 6.27 13.09 29.03
N ASN A 45 6.18 13.42 30.33
CA ASN A 45 5.08 14.16 30.91
C ASN A 45 5.57 14.97 32.11
N VAL A 46 5.23 16.28 32.16
CA VAL A 46 5.70 17.22 33.21
C VAL A 46 5.10 16.96 34.58
N LYS A 47 4.00 16.19 34.70
CA LYS A 47 3.24 16.00 35.95
C LYS A 47 3.28 14.56 36.47
N GLU A 48 3.31 13.58 35.60
CA GLU A 48 3.15 12.17 35.94
C GLU A 48 4.51 11.48 36.02
N GLU A 49 4.73 10.65 37.04
CA GLU A 49 5.95 9.90 37.24
C GLU A 49 5.94 8.53 36.49
N LYS A 50 4.74 8.03 36.20
CA LYS A 50 4.53 6.79 35.44
C LYS A 50 3.35 6.94 34.49
N ILE A 51 3.48 6.41 33.28
CA ILE A 51 2.43 6.34 32.27
C ILE A 51 2.25 4.88 31.86
N LEU A 52 1.04 4.35 32.02
CA LEU A 52 0.72 2.92 31.76
C LEU A 52 1.75 1.95 32.39
N GLY A 53 2.21 2.25 33.61
CA GLY A 53 3.18 1.47 34.34
C GLY A 53 4.67 1.74 33.98
N ILE A 54 4.93 2.45 32.89
CA ILE A 54 6.30 2.79 32.45
C ILE A 54 6.73 4.10 33.11
N LYS A 55 8.00 4.17 33.59
CA LYS A 55 8.59 5.39 34.15
C LYS A 55 8.51 6.54 33.16
N ALA A 56 7.99 7.67 33.57
CA ALA A 56 7.93 8.90 32.79
C ALA A 56 9.06 9.86 33.20
N TYR A 57 9.42 10.74 32.26
CA TYR A 57 10.42 11.78 32.42
C TYR A 57 9.77 13.15 32.23
N LYS A 58 10.27 14.19 32.87
CA LYS A 58 9.70 15.55 32.73
C LYS A 58 10.11 16.21 31.41
N SER A 59 11.28 15.89 30.90
CA SER A 59 11.80 16.33 29.60
C SER A 59 12.51 15.16 28.90
N VAL A 60 12.59 15.22 27.57
CA VAL A 60 13.38 14.27 26.77
C VAL A 60 14.86 14.29 27.17
N LEU A 61 15.36 15.39 27.71
CA LEU A 61 16.73 15.55 28.20
C LEU A 61 17.03 14.68 29.44
N GLU A 62 16.02 14.39 30.26
CA GLU A 62 16.16 13.56 31.47
C GLU A 62 16.25 12.06 31.18
N ILE A 63 15.95 11.65 29.95
CA ILE A 63 16.05 10.24 29.54
C ILE A 63 17.55 9.86 29.54
N PRO A 64 17.96 8.82 30.30
CA PRO A 64 19.39 8.50 30.43
C PRO A 64 20.01 7.90 29.16
N GLU A 65 19.19 7.27 28.32
CA GLU A 65 19.62 6.57 27.11
C GLU A 65 19.37 7.40 25.85
N ASN A 66 19.93 6.97 24.72
CA ASN A 66 19.67 7.60 23.43
C ASN A 66 18.21 7.38 23.01
N VAL A 67 17.69 8.34 22.26
CA VAL A 67 16.34 8.32 21.69
C VAL A 67 16.46 8.45 20.18
N ASP A 68 15.98 7.47 19.43
CA ASP A 68 16.04 7.50 17.96
C ASP A 68 14.96 8.42 17.38
N VAL A 69 13.72 8.27 17.88
CA VAL A 69 12.54 9.03 17.41
C VAL A 69 11.78 9.63 18.58
N ALA A 70 11.30 10.84 18.41
CA ALA A 70 10.33 11.44 19.31
C ALA A 70 8.98 11.62 18.60
N VAL A 71 7.89 11.28 19.30
CA VAL A 71 6.51 11.53 18.87
C VAL A 71 5.95 12.65 19.73
N ILE A 72 5.58 13.77 19.09
CA ILE A 72 5.20 15.01 19.78
C ILE A 72 3.69 15.23 19.67
N SER A 73 2.99 15.20 20.80
CA SER A 73 1.53 15.38 20.89
C SER A 73 1.14 16.41 21.97
N ILE A 74 1.77 17.58 21.94
CA ILE A 74 1.54 18.71 22.84
C ILE A 74 0.96 19.90 22.05
N PRO A 75 0.44 20.98 22.71
CA PRO A 75 -0.03 22.16 21.97
C PRO A 75 1.04 22.76 21.06
N GLY A 76 0.69 23.08 19.81
CA GLY A 76 1.62 23.48 18.73
C GLY A 76 2.63 24.54 19.11
N LYS A 77 2.22 25.57 19.90
CA LYS A 77 3.09 26.67 20.37
C LYS A 77 4.33 26.21 21.16
N PHE A 78 4.30 25.03 21.77
CA PHE A 78 5.42 24.48 22.55
C PHE A 78 6.32 23.57 21.75
N VAL A 79 5.90 23.16 20.53
CA VAL A 79 6.64 22.17 19.73
C VAL A 79 8.04 22.66 19.32
N PRO A 80 8.26 23.91 18.87
CA PRO A 80 9.61 24.35 18.52
C PRO A 80 10.62 24.29 19.69
N GLN A 81 10.20 24.65 20.90
CA GLN A 81 11.06 24.52 22.09
C GLN A 81 11.36 23.06 22.42
N THR A 82 10.34 22.20 22.34
CA THR A 82 10.50 20.75 22.56
C THR A 82 11.41 20.13 21.50
N LEU A 83 11.33 20.59 20.25
CA LEU A 83 12.24 20.14 19.19
C LEU A 83 13.70 20.55 19.45
N GLU A 84 13.92 21.73 20.05
CA GLU A 84 15.25 22.16 20.50
C GLU A 84 15.83 21.18 21.55
N GLU A 85 15.01 20.74 22.52
CA GLU A 85 15.39 19.73 23.51
C GLU A 85 15.67 18.37 22.83
N CYS A 86 14.88 17.96 21.85
CA CYS A 86 15.12 16.77 21.05
C CYS A 86 16.48 16.84 20.32
N GLY A 87 16.82 18.02 19.78
CA GLY A 87 18.10 18.27 19.13
C GLY A 87 19.29 18.14 20.08
N GLN A 88 19.21 18.75 21.26
CA GLN A 88 20.21 18.64 22.31
C GLN A 88 20.38 17.17 22.77
N LYS A 89 19.31 16.39 22.76
CA LYS A 89 19.31 14.96 23.07
C LYS A 89 19.91 14.09 21.96
N GLY A 90 20.03 14.60 20.75
CA GLY A 90 20.55 13.86 19.58
C GLY A 90 19.50 13.01 18.87
N VAL A 91 18.20 13.35 19.04
CA VAL A 91 17.11 12.69 18.32
C VAL A 91 17.23 12.97 16.82
N LYS A 92 17.16 11.92 15.98
CA LYS A 92 17.35 12.04 14.53
C LYS A 92 16.08 12.39 13.77
N GLY A 93 14.93 11.97 14.27
CA GLY A 93 13.66 12.22 13.64
C GLY A 93 12.52 12.42 14.62
N VAL A 94 11.55 13.22 14.21
CA VAL A 94 10.35 13.48 15.00
C VAL A 94 9.09 13.29 14.17
N VAL A 95 8.05 12.77 14.82
CA VAL A 95 6.70 12.71 14.29
C VAL A 95 5.85 13.72 15.04
N VAL A 96 5.47 14.81 14.39
CA VAL A 96 4.72 15.90 15.01
C VAL A 96 3.23 15.72 14.75
N ILE A 97 2.54 15.11 15.72
CA ILE A 97 1.08 14.91 15.68
C ILE A 97 0.34 16.25 15.85
N SER A 98 0.94 17.13 16.62
CA SER A 98 0.37 18.44 16.98
C SER A 98 -0.06 19.24 15.75
N ALA A 99 -1.24 19.85 15.82
CA ALA A 99 -1.79 20.79 14.86
C ALA A 99 -1.61 22.24 15.34
N GLY A 100 -2.04 23.20 14.50
CA GLY A 100 -2.02 24.62 14.81
C GLY A 100 -0.85 25.37 14.15
N PHE A 101 -0.36 24.85 13.03
CA PHE A 101 0.71 25.42 12.20
C PHE A 101 0.13 26.09 10.94
N LYS A 102 0.74 25.88 9.78
CA LYS A 102 0.33 26.51 8.52
C LYS A 102 -1.13 26.22 8.15
N GLU A 103 -1.65 25.04 8.44
CA GLU A 103 -3.06 24.66 8.19
C GLU A 103 -4.05 25.51 9.02
N ALA A 104 -3.58 26.08 10.14
CA ALA A 104 -4.34 27.02 10.98
C ALA A 104 -3.95 28.49 10.74
N GLY A 105 -3.17 28.78 9.69
CA GLY A 105 -2.68 30.12 9.36
C GLY A 105 -1.40 30.55 10.09
N ASN A 106 -0.83 29.72 10.95
CA ASN A 106 0.38 30.05 11.74
C ASN A 106 1.66 29.68 10.95
N VAL A 107 1.92 30.37 9.87
CA VAL A 107 3.08 30.13 9.00
C VAL A 107 4.40 30.34 9.76
N GLU A 108 4.51 31.42 10.53
CA GLU A 108 5.71 31.72 11.32
C GLU A 108 6.07 30.63 12.33
N LEU A 109 5.07 29.96 12.89
CA LEU A 109 5.30 28.85 13.82
C LEU A 109 5.91 27.63 13.12
N GLU A 110 5.46 27.34 11.88
CA GLU A 110 5.99 26.26 11.08
C GLU A 110 7.42 26.60 10.58
N GLU A 111 7.69 27.85 10.21
CA GLU A 111 9.04 28.31 9.85
C GLU A 111 10.01 28.17 11.02
N LYS A 112 9.61 28.58 12.22
CA LYS A 112 10.42 28.40 13.43
C LYS A 112 10.70 26.93 13.74
N LEU A 113 9.71 26.06 13.51
CA LEU A 113 9.89 24.61 13.64
C LEU A 113 10.99 24.12 12.69
N LEU A 114 10.96 24.55 11.43
CA LEU A 114 11.94 24.19 10.42
C LEU A 114 13.33 24.76 10.69
N GLU A 115 13.44 25.95 11.24
CA GLU A 115 14.72 26.53 11.68
C GLU A 115 15.41 25.65 12.72
N VAL A 116 14.66 25.22 13.74
CA VAL A 116 15.18 24.32 14.78
C VAL A 116 15.57 22.97 14.19
N ALA A 117 14.74 22.41 13.29
CA ALA A 117 15.03 21.16 12.63
C ALA A 117 16.36 21.21 11.84
N ARG A 118 16.58 22.27 11.06
CA ARG A 118 17.82 22.48 10.31
C ARG A 118 19.02 22.65 11.23
N LYS A 119 18.88 23.43 12.31
CA LYS A 119 19.94 23.64 13.30
C LYS A 119 20.50 22.34 13.87
N TRP A 120 19.61 21.37 14.13
CA TRP A 120 19.96 20.10 14.76
C TRP A 120 20.00 18.91 13.79
N ASN A 121 19.77 19.16 12.51
CA ASN A 121 19.67 18.12 11.48
C ASN A 121 18.64 17.03 11.82
N ILE A 122 17.48 17.45 12.34
CA ILE A 122 16.36 16.57 12.67
C ILE A 122 15.41 16.53 11.49
N ARG A 123 14.94 15.32 11.12
CA ARG A 123 13.90 15.17 10.10
C ARG A 123 12.51 15.15 10.75
N ILE A 124 11.54 15.77 10.09
CA ILE A 124 10.18 15.94 10.61
C ILE A 124 9.15 15.26 9.70
N VAL A 125 8.29 14.42 10.31
CA VAL A 125 7.04 13.96 9.71
C VAL A 125 5.90 14.84 10.22
N GLY A 126 5.08 15.37 9.33
CA GLY A 126 4.02 16.30 9.68
C GLY A 126 4.46 17.77 9.54
N PRO A 127 4.09 18.69 10.44
CA PRO A 127 3.13 18.54 11.56
C PRO A 127 1.71 18.23 11.13
N ASN A 128 0.76 18.17 12.07
CA ASN A 128 -0.64 17.90 11.79
C ASN A 128 -0.84 16.56 11.06
N CYS A 129 -0.21 15.50 11.55
CA CYS A 129 -0.31 14.17 10.97
C CYS A 129 -0.93 13.14 11.92
N LEU A 130 -1.40 12.03 11.41
CA LEU A 130 -1.91 10.91 12.21
C LEU A 130 -0.78 10.13 12.90
N GLY A 131 0.40 10.13 12.33
CA GLY A 131 1.55 9.33 12.72
C GLY A 131 2.04 8.40 11.62
N VAL A 132 2.97 7.53 11.97
CA VAL A 132 3.52 6.50 11.08
C VAL A 132 3.45 5.13 11.72
N THR A 133 3.37 4.08 10.90
CA THR A 133 3.48 2.70 11.36
C THR A 133 4.49 1.93 10.52
N ASN A 134 5.16 0.99 11.18
CA ASN A 134 5.83 -0.13 10.52
C ASN A 134 5.24 -1.42 11.09
N ILE A 135 4.44 -2.10 10.26
CA ILE A 135 3.65 -3.26 10.71
C ILE A 135 4.56 -4.47 10.94
N GLU A 136 5.70 -4.54 10.25
CA GLU A 136 6.67 -5.62 10.38
C GLU A 136 7.22 -5.75 11.81
N ASN A 137 7.48 -4.63 12.49
CA ASN A 137 8.11 -4.61 13.82
C ASN A 137 7.20 -4.11 14.94
N GLY A 138 5.91 -3.86 14.64
CA GLY A 138 4.94 -3.38 15.62
C GLY A 138 5.10 -1.91 16.02
N PHE A 139 5.93 -1.12 15.32
CA PHE A 139 6.05 0.31 15.58
C PHE A 139 4.80 1.04 15.05
N ASP A 140 3.95 1.47 15.96
CA ASP A 140 2.74 2.24 15.64
C ASP A 140 2.64 3.47 16.54
N CYS A 141 3.02 4.63 16.01
CA CYS A 141 2.89 5.90 16.68
C CYS A 141 1.65 6.72 16.26
N THR A 142 0.66 6.08 15.64
CA THR A 142 -0.63 6.72 15.36
C THR A 142 -1.44 6.90 16.64
N PHE A 143 -2.43 7.81 16.61
CA PHE A 143 -3.22 8.11 17.81
C PHE A 143 -4.66 7.56 17.79
N ASN A 144 -5.03 6.79 16.76
CA ASN A 144 -6.33 6.13 16.77
C ASN A 144 -6.28 4.85 17.59
N PRO A 145 -7.19 4.67 18.55
CA PRO A 145 -7.16 3.49 19.41
C PRO A 145 -7.60 2.23 18.65
N PRO A 146 -7.06 1.04 19.00
CA PRO A 146 -7.30 -0.20 18.28
C PRO A 146 -8.79 -0.64 18.31
N GLU A 147 -9.53 -0.21 19.32
CA GLU A 147 -10.98 -0.49 19.45
C GLU A 147 -11.82 0.22 18.37
N ARG A 148 -11.26 1.27 17.73
CA ARG A 148 -11.95 2.06 16.71
C ARG A 148 -11.36 1.93 15.34
N GLN A 149 -10.14 1.47 15.24
CA GLN A 149 -9.42 1.31 13.97
C GLN A 149 -8.57 0.05 14.02
N ALA A 150 -8.98 -0.97 13.28
CA ALA A 150 -8.18 -2.17 13.10
C ALA A 150 -6.84 -1.87 12.40
N ARG A 151 -5.89 -2.77 12.54
CA ARG A 151 -4.60 -2.69 11.85
C ARG A 151 -4.50 -3.82 10.82
N PRO A 152 -4.07 -3.52 9.59
CA PRO A 152 -3.83 -4.55 8.61
C PRO A 152 -2.68 -5.47 9.07
N GLU A 153 -2.69 -6.69 8.59
CA GLU A 153 -1.58 -7.61 8.77
C GLU A 153 -0.35 -7.17 7.98
N PHE A 154 0.81 -7.74 8.33
CA PHE A 154 2.03 -7.48 7.58
C PHE A 154 1.90 -7.97 6.13
N GLY A 155 2.31 -7.12 5.20
CA GLY A 155 2.30 -7.40 3.76
C GLY A 155 3.16 -6.42 2.98
N GLY A 156 3.07 -6.47 1.65
CA GLY A 156 4.00 -5.75 0.76
C GLY A 156 3.58 -4.34 0.36
N ILE A 157 2.51 -3.76 0.90
CA ILE A 157 2.01 -2.46 0.48
C ILE A 157 2.42 -1.36 1.46
N ALA A 158 3.17 -0.36 1.00
CA ALA A 158 3.33 0.89 1.74
C ALA A 158 2.27 1.88 1.30
N PHE A 159 1.62 2.54 2.26
CA PHE A 159 0.59 3.54 1.98
C PHE A 159 0.92 4.88 2.61
N MET A 160 0.99 5.93 1.79
CA MET A 160 1.17 7.32 2.21
C MET A 160 -0.14 8.09 2.02
N SER A 161 -0.48 8.95 2.97
CA SER A 161 -1.69 9.77 2.86
C SER A 161 -1.45 11.21 3.34
N GLN A 162 -1.86 12.18 2.53
CA GLN A 162 -1.90 13.59 2.93
C GLN A 162 -3.10 13.88 3.85
N SER A 163 -4.15 13.06 3.79
CA SER A 163 -5.30 13.15 4.69
C SER A 163 -5.18 12.15 5.83
N GLY A 164 -5.06 12.61 7.06
CA GLY A 164 -5.00 11.76 8.25
C GLY A 164 -6.27 10.95 8.45
N ALA A 165 -7.44 11.61 8.40
CA ALA A 165 -8.74 10.94 8.60
C ALA A 165 -9.02 9.90 7.50
N PHE A 166 -8.71 10.22 6.25
CA PHE A 166 -8.84 9.29 5.14
C PHE A 166 -7.85 8.11 5.28
N GLY A 167 -6.60 8.39 5.68
CA GLY A 167 -5.61 7.36 5.96
C GLY A 167 -6.05 6.39 7.05
N ALA A 168 -6.67 6.91 8.12
CA ALA A 168 -7.23 6.10 9.20
C ALA A 168 -8.35 5.16 8.71
N ALA A 169 -9.30 5.69 7.93
CA ALA A 169 -10.38 4.90 7.37
C ALA A 169 -9.86 3.78 6.44
N ILE A 170 -8.79 4.06 5.71
CA ILE A 170 -8.13 3.09 4.83
C ILE A 170 -7.45 1.98 5.61
N LEU A 171 -6.74 2.29 6.69
CA LEU A 171 -6.12 1.27 7.52
C LEU A 171 -7.17 0.30 8.08
N ASP A 172 -8.30 0.82 8.57
CA ASP A 172 -9.41 -0.01 9.07
C ASP A 172 -10.03 -0.86 7.95
N TRP A 173 -10.24 -0.25 6.79
CA TRP A 173 -10.75 -0.96 5.61
C TRP A 173 -9.79 -2.07 5.15
N ALA A 174 -8.50 -1.78 5.07
CA ALA A 174 -7.48 -2.73 4.65
C ALA A 174 -7.40 -3.94 5.58
N ALA A 175 -7.49 -3.70 6.89
CA ALA A 175 -7.50 -4.77 7.89
C ALA A 175 -8.70 -5.71 7.70
N ARG A 176 -9.89 -5.17 7.40
CA ARG A 176 -11.11 -5.96 7.19
C ARG A 176 -11.16 -6.71 5.85
N HIS A 177 -10.37 -6.26 4.87
CA HIS A 177 -10.32 -6.86 3.53
C HIS A 177 -9.03 -7.63 3.28
N GLU A 178 -8.30 -7.98 4.35
CA GLU A 178 -7.06 -8.76 4.30
C GLU A 178 -6.02 -8.18 3.33
N VAL A 179 -5.94 -6.84 3.28
CA VAL A 179 -4.94 -6.14 2.50
C VAL A 179 -3.72 -5.92 3.36
N GLY A 180 -2.70 -6.76 3.20
CA GLY A 180 -1.47 -6.69 3.99
C GLY A 180 -0.63 -5.46 3.65
N MET A 181 -0.18 -4.73 4.68
CA MET A 181 0.63 -3.53 4.53
C MET A 181 2.00 -3.68 5.20
N SER A 182 3.02 -3.03 4.63
CA SER A 182 4.35 -2.91 5.25
C SER A 182 4.44 -1.69 6.16
N LYS A 183 4.03 -0.53 5.63
CA LYS A 183 4.14 0.76 6.32
C LYS A 183 2.94 1.64 6.01
N PHE A 184 2.58 2.47 6.97
CA PHE A 184 1.68 3.60 6.76
C PHE A 184 2.35 4.90 7.16
N ILE A 185 2.14 5.95 6.36
CA ILE A 185 2.70 7.27 6.58
C ILE A 185 1.61 8.33 6.43
N SER A 186 1.26 8.99 7.51
CA SER A 186 0.44 10.20 7.44
C SER A 186 1.36 11.41 7.23
N LEU A 187 1.25 12.04 6.07
CA LEU A 187 2.17 13.10 5.65
C LEU A 187 1.92 14.44 6.39
N GLY A 188 0.68 14.72 6.76
CA GLY A 188 0.30 16.00 7.39
C GLY A 188 0.63 17.20 6.49
N ASN A 189 1.14 18.27 7.09
CA ASN A 189 1.54 19.50 6.38
C ASN A 189 2.77 19.33 5.48
N MET A 190 3.52 18.25 5.66
CA MET A 190 4.79 17.99 4.93
C MET A 190 5.78 19.16 5.07
N ALA A 191 5.98 19.68 6.28
CA ALA A 191 6.85 20.83 6.48
C ALA A 191 8.30 20.54 6.05
N ASP A 192 8.83 19.35 6.40
CA ASP A 192 10.16 18.87 6.01
C ASP A 192 10.05 17.66 5.05
N LEU A 193 9.72 16.48 5.56
CA LEU A 193 9.57 15.28 4.73
C LEU A 193 8.26 15.31 3.95
N ASP A 194 8.34 15.13 2.64
CA ASP A 194 7.21 15.10 1.72
C ASP A 194 7.00 13.70 1.09
N GLU A 195 6.02 13.57 0.20
CA GLU A 195 5.71 12.34 -0.51
C GLU A 195 6.90 11.81 -1.32
N SER A 196 7.72 12.71 -1.85
CA SER A 196 8.89 12.33 -2.67
C SER A 196 10.00 11.75 -1.81
N ASP A 197 10.25 12.31 -0.61
CA ASP A 197 11.25 11.76 0.33
C ASP A 197 10.89 10.34 0.77
N PHE A 198 9.62 10.10 1.08
CA PHE A 198 9.17 8.76 1.43
C PHE A 198 9.19 7.80 0.24
N MET A 199 8.82 8.24 -0.95
CA MET A 199 8.91 7.42 -2.15
C MET A 199 10.38 7.03 -2.44
N GLU A 200 11.31 7.96 -2.26
CA GLU A 200 12.76 7.73 -2.40
C GLU A 200 13.27 6.69 -1.39
N TYR A 201 12.76 6.70 -0.16
CA TYR A 201 13.06 5.69 0.84
C TYR A 201 12.43 4.33 0.52
N LEU A 202 11.13 4.33 0.22
CA LEU A 202 10.34 3.10 0.03
C LEU A 202 10.74 2.30 -1.21
N LYS A 203 11.32 2.94 -2.23
CA LYS A 203 11.80 2.23 -3.42
C LYS A 203 12.89 1.18 -3.09
N ASP A 204 13.64 1.40 -2.01
CA ASP A 204 14.72 0.52 -1.56
C ASP A 204 14.35 -0.31 -0.31
N ASP A 205 13.21 -0.03 0.32
CA ASP A 205 12.73 -0.77 1.50
C ASP A 205 12.35 -2.21 1.16
N LYS A 206 12.99 -3.19 1.80
CA LYS A 206 12.82 -4.62 1.50
C LYS A 206 11.42 -5.15 1.83
N ALA A 207 10.77 -4.58 2.84
CA ALA A 207 9.42 -4.98 3.25
C ALA A 207 8.34 -4.49 2.27
N THR A 208 8.62 -3.42 1.50
CA THR A 208 7.68 -2.83 0.58
C THR A 208 7.86 -3.40 -0.84
N ARG A 209 6.79 -3.90 -1.42
CA ARG A 209 6.72 -4.37 -2.83
C ARG A 209 6.03 -3.36 -3.74
N VAL A 210 5.02 -2.67 -3.23
CA VAL A 210 4.23 -1.68 -3.96
C VAL A 210 4.10 -0.42 -3.11
N ILE A 211 4.35 0.73 -3.70
CA ILE A 211 4.18 2.04 -3.07
C ILE A 211 2.82 2.60 -3.47
N THR A 212 1.99 2.95 -2.52
CA THR A 212 0.69 3.57 -2.77
C THR A 212 0.59 4.92 -2.08
N ALA A 213 -0.13 5.87 -2.71
CA ALA A 213 -0.33 7.18 -2.13
C ALA A 213 -1.73 7.76 -2.40
N TYR A 214 -2.26 8.48 -1.41
CA TYR A 214 -3.34 9.44 -1.60
C TYR A 214 -2.77 10.86 -1.53
N LEU A 215 -2.85 11.60 -2.64
CA LEU A 215 -2.27 12.92 -2.77
C LEU A 215 -3.30 13.98 -3.13
N GLU A 216 -3.26 15.08 -2.41
CA GLU A 216 -4.04 16.29 -2.68
C GLU A 216 -3.23 17.31 -3.51
N GLY A 217 -1.93 17.35 -3.31
CA GLY A 217 -0.98 18.19 -4.04
C GLY A 217 0.46 17.71 -3.90
N VAL A 218 1.32 18.25 -4.73
CA VAL A 218 2.78 18.04 -4.70
C VAL A 218 3.44 19.40 -4.53
N LYS A 219 4.38 19.52 -3.59
CA LYS A 219 5.08 20.79 -3.32
C LYS A 219 6.15 21.10 -4.34
N ASP A 220 6.98 20.13 -4.65
CA ASP A 220 8.07 20.25 -5.63
C ASP A 220 7.86 19.26 -6.78
N GLY A 221 7.26 19.74 -7.87
CA GLY A 221 6.97 18.92 -9.03
C GLY A 221 8.23 18.39 -9.74
N ARG A 222 9.36 19.09 -9.68
CA ARG A 222 10.61 18.61 -10.28
C ARG A 222 11.20 17.45 -9.48
N LYS A 223 11.29 17.60 -8.17
CA LYS A 223 11.69 16.54 -7.25
C LYS A 223 10.79 15.31 -7.41
N PHE A 224 9.46 15.53 -7.45
CA PHE A 224 8.51 14.46 -7.66
C PHE A 224 8.75 13.67 -8.95
N LEU A 225 8.91 14.35 -10.08
CA LEU A 225 9.17 13.72 -11.39
C LEU A 225 10.46 12.87 -11.38
N GLU A 226 11.52 13.40 -10.79
CA GLU A 226 12.80 12.69 -10.69
C GLU A 226 12.67 11.43 -9.80
N VAL A 227 12.11 11.59 -8.59
CA VAL A 227 11.98 10.51 -7.63
C VAL A 227 10.98 9.45 -8.12
N ALA A 228 9.83 9.86 -8.65
CA ALA A 228 8.83 8.93 -9.17
C ALA A 228 9.40 8.08 -10.32
N ARG A 229 10.13 8.69 -11.27
CA ARG A 229 10.80 7.97 -12.36
C ARG A 229 11.82 6.95 -11.85
N ASN A 230 12.53 7.26 -10.77
CA ASN A 230 13.48 6.34 -10.17
C ASN A 230 12.79 5.23 -9.36
N ALA A 231 11.70 5.56 -8.67
CA ALA A 231 10.93 4.60 -7.89
C ALA A 231 10.22 3.57 -8.78
N THR A 232 9.55 4.01 -9.84
CA THR A 232 8.81 3.13 -10.75
C THR A 232 9.69 2.13 -11.51
N LYS A 233 10.98 2.43 -11.69
CA LYS A 233 11.97 1.47 -12.23
C LYS A 233 12.26 0.31 -11.28
N LYS A 234 12.02 0.48 -9.99
CA LYS A 234 12.31 -0.53 -8.96
C LYS A 234 11.05 -1.22 -8.44
N LYS A 235 9.98 -0.45 -8.25
CA LYS A 235 8.72 -0.94 -7.67
C LYS A 235 7.53 -0.24 -8.31
N PRO A 236 6.39 -0.91 -8.44
CA PRO A 236 5.15 -0.26 -8.83
C PRO A 236 4.79 0.87 -7.86
N VAL A 237 4.39 2.00 -8.42
CA VAL A 237 3.87 3.16 -7.68
C VAL A 237 2.45 3.42 -8.15
N VAL A 238 1.48 3.42 -7.24
CA VAL A 238 0.06 3.64 -7.54
C VAL A 238 -0.42 4.85 -6.76
N ILE A 239 -0.94 5.86 -7.44
CA ILE A 239 -1.36 7.11 -6.80
C ILE A 239 -2.84 7.40 -7.07
N LEU A 240 -3.57 7.67 -6.00
CA LEU A 240 -4.91 8.25 -6.05
C LEU A 240 -4.80 9.77 -5.84
N LYS A 241 -4.91 10.53 -6.91
CA LYS A 241 -4.92 12.00 -6.88
C LYS A 241 -6.33 12.52 -6.66
N SER A 242 -6.53 13.29 -5.59
CA SER A 242 -7.79 14.02 -5.35
C SER A 242 -7.81 15.37 -6.08
N GLY A 243 -8.99 16.00 -6.16
CA GLY A 243 -9.13 17.30 -6.82
C GLY A 243 -8.99 17.22 -8.34
N ARG A 244 -9.52 16.17 -8.96
CA ARG A 244 -9.46 15.94 -10.42
C ARG A 244 -10.43 16.79 -11.22
N THR A 245 -11.54 17.22 -10.61
CA THR A 245 -12.52 18.11 -11.21
C THR A 245 -12.30 19.53 -10.70
N GLU A 246 -12.81 20.52 -11.40
CA GLU A 246 -12.72 21.93 -10.96
C GLU A 246 -13.31 22.15 -9.57
N ALA A 247 -14.46 21.54 -9.29
CA ALA A 247 -15.08 21.60 -7.97
C ALA A 247 -14.22 20.90 -6.90
N GLY A 248 -13.67 19.71 -7.21
CA GLY A 248 -12.77 18.99 -6.32
C GLY A 248 -11.46 19.74 -6.08
N ALA A 249 -10.92 20.41 -7.11
CA ALA A 249 -9.71 21.23 -6.98
C ALA A 249 -9.93 22.43 -6.05
N LYS A 250 -11.07 23.12 -6.17
CA LYS A 250 -11.47 24.21 -5.25
C LYS A 250 -11.62 23.71 -3.81
N ALA A 251 -12.24 22.56 -3.61
CA ALA A 251 -12.40 21.95 -2.29
C ALA A 251 -11.03 21.56 -1.68
N ALA A 252 -10.14 20.94 -2.43
CA ALA A 252 -8.79 20.59 -2.00
C ALA A 252 -7.95 21.84 -1.64
N ALA A 253 -7.98 22.87 -2.47
CA ALA A 253 -7.29 24.14 -2.21
C ALA A 253 -7.78 24.81 -0.92
N SER A 254 -9.09 24.79 -0.68
CA SER A 254 -9.68 25.32 0.55
C SER A 254 -9.27 24.52 1.81
N HIS A 255 -9.05 23.22 1.67
CA HIS A 255 -8.68 22.33 2.77
C HIS A 255 -7.18 22.39 3.11
N THR A 256 -6.32 22.47 2.09
CA THR A 256 -4.85 22.42 2.28
C THR A 256 -4.17 23.78 2.28
N GLY A 257 -4.89 24.85 1.95
CA GLY A 257 -4.30 26.19 1.78
C GLY A 257 -3.29 26.29 0.63
N SER A 258 -3.25 25.30 -0.27
CA SER A 258 -2.35 25.27 -1.43
C SER A 258 -3.15 25.42 -2.73
N LEU A 259 -2.59 26.14 -3.72
CA LEU A 259 -3.13 26.20 -5.06
C LEU A 259 -3.12 24.79 -5.69
N ALA A 260 -4.29 24.27 -6.01
CA ALA A 260 -4.39 23.01 -6.74
C ALA A 260 -3.87 23.21 -8.16
N GLY A 261 -2.79 22.53 -8.53
CA GLY A 261 -2.31 22.47 -9.90
C GLY A 261 -3.35 21.82 -10.84
N SER A 262 -3.25 22.15 -12.16
CA SER A 262 -4.12 21.50 -13.14
C SER A 262 -3.96 19.97 -13.10
N TYR A 263 -5.08 19.26 -13.06
CA TYR A 263 -5.07 17.79 -13.07
C TYR A 263 -4.38 17.20 -14.30
N THR A 264 -4.48 17.86 -15.46
CA THR A 264 -3.80 17.46 -16.68
C THR A 264 -2.27 17.41 -16.53
N ILE A 265 -1.68 18.30 -15.71
CA ILE A 265 -0.25 18.27 -15.41
C ILE A 265 0.11 17.01 -14.60
N TYR A 266 -0.75 16.60 -13.65
CA TYR A 266 -0.53 15.36 -12.90
C TYR A 266 -0.63 14.12 -13.79
N GLN A 267 -1.59 14.08 -14.72
CA GLN A 267 -1.72 12.99 -15.69
C GLN A 267 -0.44 12.87 -16.54
N ALA A 268 0.04 13.97 -17.11
CA ALA A 268 1.28 13.99 -17.88
C ALA A 268 2.49 13.56 -17.03
N ALA A 269 2.56 13.99 -15.75
CA ALA A 269 3.61 13.58 -14.83
C ALA A 269 3.57 12.07 -14.55
N PHE A 270 2.39 11.50 -14.33
CA PHE A 270 2.23 10.07 -14.09
C PHE A 270 2.61 9.24 -15.32
N GLU A 271 2.16 9.64 -16.51
CA GLU A 271 2.54 9.00 -17.77
C GLU A 271 4.05 9.01 -18.00
N GLN A 272 4.69 10.17 -17.79
CA GLN A 272 6.15 10.32 -17.97
C GLN A 272 6.99 9.54 -16.98
N THR A 273 6.45 9.24 -15.81
CA THR A 273 7.18 8.60 -14.72
C THR A 273 6.82 7.12 -14.54
N GLY A 274 5.80 6.62 -15.24
CA GLY A 274 5.32 5.24 -15.08
C GLY A 274 4.51 5.02 -13.79
N VAL A 275 4.03 6.09 -13.15
CA VAL A 275 3.10 6.02 -12.02
C VAL A 275 1.74 5.57 -12.52
N LEU A 276 1.17 4.56 -11.86
CA LEU A 276 -0.19 4.09 -12.14
C LEU A 276 -1.20 4.98 -11.43
N GLU A 277 -2.08 5.62 -12.18
CA GLU A 277 -3.15 6.39 -11.60
C GLU A 277 -4.33 5.51 -11.20
N ALA A 278 -4.74 5.59 -9.92
CA ALA A 278 -6.00 5.05 -9.46
C ALA A 278 -7.07 6.14 -9.40
N ARG A 279 -8.29 5.82 -9.85
CA ARG A 279 -9.43 6.76 -9.87
C ARG A 279 -10.39 6.59 -8.70
N SER A 280 -10.18 5.56 -7.89
CA SER A 280 -10.94 5.28 -6.68
C SER A 280 -10.09 4.50 -5.68
N MET A 281 -10.53 4.48 -4.42
CA MET A 281 -9.95 3.65 -3.36
C MET A 281 -9.90 2.19 -3.75
N ARG A 282 -11.01 1.67 -4.26
CA ARG A 282 -11.10 0.28 -4.71
C ARG A 282 -10.05 -0.03 -5.77
N GLN A 283 -9.87 0.87 -6.74
CA GLN A 283 -8.88 0.70 -7.79
C GLN A 283 -7.45 0.78 -7.25
N LEU A 284 -7.17 1.72 -6.33
CA LEU A 284 -5.86 1.83 -5.67
C LEU A 284 -5.43 0.50 -5.04
N PHE A 285 -6.31 -0.11 -4.24
CA PHE A 285 -5.97 -1.35 -3.55
C PHE A 285 -6.08 -2.59 -4.42
N ASN A 286 -6.97 -2.63 -5.40
CA ASN A 286 -6.99 -3.71 -6.37
C ASN A 286 -5.67 -3.76 -7.16
N TYR A 287 -5.18 -2.61 -7.62
CA TYR A 287 -3.87 -2.54 -8.28
C TYR A 287 -2.74 -2.94 -7.33
N ALA A 288 -2.73 -2.38 -6.12
CA ALA A 288 -1.71 -2.70 -5.14
C ALA A 288 -1.69 -4.19 -4.77
N LYS A 289 -2.86 -4.79 -4.55
CA LYS A 289 -3.00 -6.22 -4.22
C LYS A 289 -2.49 -7.08 -5.38
N ALA A 290 -2.93 -6.82 -6.60
CA ALA A 290 -2.49 -7.55 -7.78
C ALA A 290 -0.97 -7.47 -7.99
N LEU A 291 -0.41 -6.24 -7.92
CA LEU A 291 1.03 -5.99 -8.09
C LEU A 291 1.89 -6.54 -6.94
N THR A 292 1.32 -6.73 -5.75
CA THR A 292 2.02 -7.35 -4.62
C THR A 292 2.06 -8.86 -4.74
N MET A 293 1.00 -9.48 -5.28
CA MET A 293 0.84 -10.94 -5.35
C MET A 293 1.45 -11.54 -6.61
N GLN A 294 1.54 -10.77 -7.70
CA GLN A 294 1.99 -11.27 -9.00
C GLN A 294 3.40 -10.76 -9.33
N LYS A 295 4.13 -11.54 -10.12
CA LYS A 295 5.36 -11.07 -10.76
C LYS A 295 5.00 -10.12 -11.90
N PRO A 296 5.81 -9.10 -12.19
CA PRO A 296 5.60 -8.25 -13.36
C PRO A 296 5.58 -9.07 -14.65
N ALA A 297 4.65 -8.75 -15.54
CA ALA A 297 4.63 -9.31 -16.89
C ALA A 297 5.90 -8.87 -17.67
N LYS A 298 6.46 -9.76 -18.50
CA LYS A 298 7.62 -9.44 -19.34
C LYS A 298 7.24 -8.85 -20.70
N GLY A 299 5.96 -8.89 -21.04
CA GLY A 299 5.40 -8.38 -22.27
C GLY A 299 3.88 -8.20 -22.15
N ASP A 300 3.22 -8.03 -23.29
CA ASP A 300 1.81 -7.66 -23.40
C ASP A 300 0.92 -8.76 -24.02
N ARG A 301 1.44 -9.98 -24.23
CA ARG A 301 0.75 -11.08 -24.90
C ARG A 301 -0.02 -11.94 -23.90
N VAL A 302 -1.35 -11.96 -24.02
CA VAL A 302 -2.25 -12.64 -23.08
C VAL A 302 -2.79 -13.92 -23.69
N ALA A 303 -2.65 -15.06 -23.00
CA ALA A 303 -3.41 -16.27 -23.25
C ALA A 303 -4.62 -16.34 -22.32
N ILE A 304 -5.73 -16.89 -22.82
CA ILE A 304 -6.98 -17.06 -22.06
C ILE A 304 -7.29 -18.56 -22.02
N VAL A 305 -7.55 -19.10 -20.81
CA VAL A 305 -8.09 -20.45 -20.61
C VAL A 305 -9.46 -20.31 -19.97
N THR A 306 -10.47 -20.96 -20.56
CA THR A 306 -11.85 -20.84 -20.08
C THR A 306 -12.65 -22.13 -20.31
N ASN A 307 -13.63 -22.42 -19.46
CA ASN A 307 -14.66 -23.42 -19.69
C ASN A 307 -15.97 -22.83 -20.28
N GLY A 308 -15.92 -21.55 -20.72
CA GLY A 308 -17.08 -20.88 -21.29
C GLY A 308 -16.69 -19.96 -22.44
N GLY A 309 -16.94 -20.38 -23.67
CA GLY A 309 -16.52 -19.67 -24.88
C GLY A 309 -16.95 -18.20 -24.91
N GLY A 310 -18.20 -17.89 -24.51
CA GLY A 310 -18.69 -16.51 -24.45
C GLY A 310 -17.89 -15.61 -23.49
N ALA A 311 -17.48 -16.13 -22.36
CA ALA A 311 -16.61 -15.39 -21.43
C ALA A 311 -15.20 -15.18 -22.00
N GLY A 312 -14.70 -16.15 -22.75
CA GLY A 312 -13.44 -16.03 -23.49
C GLY A 312 -13.48 -14.92 -24.55
N VAL A 313 -14.58 -14.81 -25.29
CA VAL A 313 -14.78 -13.73 -26.28
C VAL A 313 -14.79 -12.37 -25.61
N MET A 314 -15.58 -12.19 -24.55
CA MET A 314 -15.63 -10.92 -23.80
C MET A 314 -14.25 -10.52 -23.23
N MET A 315 -13.49 -11.49 -22.73
CA MET A 315 -12.14 -11.22 -22.22
C MET A 315 -11.17 -10.84 -23.34
N SER A 316 -11.32 -11.41 -24.54
CA SER A 316 -10.51 -11.03 -25.70
C SER A 316 -10.72 -9.57 -26.09
N ASP A 317 -11.98 -9.11 -26.10
CA ASP A 317 -12.31 -7.71 -26.33
C ASP A 317 -11.65 -6.82 -25.25
N GLY A 318 -11.80 -7.18 -23.98
CA GLY A 318 -11.20 -6.45 -22.87
C GLY A 318 -9.66 -6.40 -22.91
N VAL A 319 -9.00 -7.47 -23.36
CA VAL A 319 -7.54 -7.49 -23.56
C VAL A 319 -7.11 -6.45 -24.60
N LEU A 320 -7.82 -6.37 -25.72
CA LEU A 320 -7.52 -5.42 -26.80
C LEU A 320 -7.86 -3.98 -26.44
N GLU A 321 -8.99 -3.77 -25.74
CA GLU A 321 -9.42 -2.44 -25.28
C GLU A 321 -8.42 -1.74 -24.34
N VAL A 322 -7.68 -2.53 -23.55
CA VAL A 322 -6.65 -1.98 -22.66
C VAL A 322 -5.26 -1.92 -23.33
N GLY A 323 -5.18 -2.18 -24.64
CA GLY A 323 -3.93 -2.08 -25.43
C GLY A 323 -2.99 -3.28 -25.29
N LEU A 324 -3.44 -4.39 -24.70
CA LEU A 324 -2.71 -5.65 -24.67
C LEU A 324 -2.98 -6.44 -25.98
N LYS A 325 -2.29 -7.56 -26.17
CA LYS A 325 -2.37 -8.41 -27.35
C LYS A 325 -2.81 -9.82 -26.99
N MET A 326 -3.60 -10.42 -27.86
CA MET A 326 -3.83 -11.87 -27.77
C MET A 326 -2.55 -12.62 -28.16
N ALA A 327 -2.13 -13.56 -27.32
CA ALA A 327 -0.98 -14.40 -27.62
C ALA A 327 -1.31 -15.34 -28.81
N ASP A 328 -0.43 -15.43 -29.78
CA ASP A 328 -0.46 -16.50 -30.79
C ASP A 328 0.43 -17.65 -30.29
N LEU A 329 -0.22 -18.77 -29.96
CA LEU A 329 0.47 -19.92 -29.40
C LEU A 329 1.44 -20.53 -30.43
N SER A 330 2.61 -20.91 -29.96
CA SER A 330 3.63 -21.58 -30.79
C SER A 330 3.13 -22.89 -31.35
N GLU A 331 3.71 -23.34 -32.47
CA GLU A 331 3.36 -24.65 -33.08
C GLU A 331 3.67 -25.80 -32.11
N GLU A 332 4.75 -25.68 -31.32
CA GLU A 332 5.08 -26.67 -30.29
C GLU A 332 3.96 -26.80 -29.25
N THR A 333 3.40 -25.68 -28.79
CA THR A 333 2.28 -25.69 -27.85
C THR A 333 1.01 -26.27 -28.48
N LYS A 334 0.72 -25.92 -29.74
CA LYS A 334 -0.40 -26.49 -30.47
C LYS A 334 -0.26 -28.03 -30.64
N GLU A 335 0.95 -28.51 -30.89
CA GLU A 335 1.23 -29.96 -30.94
C GLU A 335 1.05 -30.65 -29.59
N LYS A 336 1.47 -30.00 -28.47
CA LYS A 336 1.21 -30.49 -27.10
C LYS A 336 -0.29 -30.67 -26.85
N PHE A 337 -1.11 -29.71 -27.24
CA PHE A 337 -2.56 -29.78 -27.14
C PHE A 337 -3.13 -30.90 -28.00
N ALA A 338 -2.73 -31.01 -29.28
CA ALA A 338 -3.18 -32.06 -30.18
C ALA A 338 -2.84 -33.46 -29.65
N LYS A 339 -1.62 -33.63 -29.12
CA LYS A 339 -1.19 -34.88 -28.50
C LYS A 339 -2.02 -35.24 -27.27
N ALA A 340 -2.29 -34.26 -26.40
CA ALA A 340 -3.10 -34.46 -25.18
C ALA A 340 -4.55 -34.82 -25.52
N ILE A 341 -5.09 -34.36 -26.64
CA ILE A 341 -6.39 -34.77 -27.17
C ILE A 341 -6.35 -36.25 -27.62
N VAL A 342 -5.34 -36.65 -28.37
CA VAL A 342 -5.17 -38.03 -28.80
C VAL A 342 -5.01 -38.98 -27.61
N GLU A 343 -4.30 -38.55 -26.57
CA GLU A 343 -4.11 -39.32 -25.33
C GLU A 343 -5.36 -39.32 -24.40
N GLY A 344 -6.44 -38.66 -24.79
CA GLY A 344 -7.67 -38.58 -23.98
C GLY A 344 -7.56 -37.72 -22.70
N LYS A 345 -6.50 -36.93 -22.58
CA LYS A 345 -6.33 -35.98 -21.48
C LYS A 345 -7.19 -34.71 -21.64
N LEU A 346 -7.46 -34.36 -22.89
CA LEU A 346 -8.25 -33.22 -23.32
C LEU A 346 -9.35 -33.66 -24.29
N PRO A 347 -10.53 -33.01 -24.31
CA PRO A 347 -11.63 -33.40 -25.17
C PRO A 347 -11.36 -33.04 -26.64
N ALA A 348 -11.78 -33.91 -27.56
CA ALA A 348 -11.54 -33.74 -29.00
C ALA A 348 -12.18 -32.47 -29.60
N HIS A 349 -13.23 -31.96 -28.97
CA HIS A 349 -14.00 -30.84 -29.48
C HIS A 349 -13.64 -29.49 -28.78
N MET A 350 -12.57 -29.46 -27.99
CA MET A 350 -12.04 -28.22 -27.44
C MET A 350 -11.40 -27.32 -28.49
N SER A 351 -11.33 -26.03 -28.23
CA SER A 351 -10.51 -25.11 -29.02
C SER A 351 -9.20 -24.81 -28.26
N TYR A 352 -8.06 -25.09 -28.91
CA TYR A 352 -6.73 -24.70 -28.42
C TYR A 352 -6.13 -23.53 -29.21
N LYS A 353 -6.98 -22.80 -29.95
CA LYS A 353 -6.68 -21.42 -30.38
C LYS A 353 -6.97 -20.49 -29.20
N ASN A 354 -6.21 -19.41 -29.08
CA ASN A 354 -6.47 -18.44 -28.02
C ASN A 354 -7.70 -17.56 -28.38
N PRO A 355 -8.77 -17.56 -27.57
CA PRO A 355 -8.97 -18.23 -26.27
C PRO A 355 -8.97 -19.76 -26.32
N ILE A 356 -8.29 -20.38 -25.34
CA ILE A 356 -8.27 -21.81 -25.15
C ILE A 356 -9.56 -22.23 -24.45
N ASP A 357 -10.55 -22.70 -25.19
CA ASP A 357 -11.85 -23.14 -24.66
C ASP A 357 -11.82 -24.64 -24.35
N ILE A 358 -11.74 -24.96 -23.05
CA ILE A 358 -11.64 -26.34 -22.54
C ILE A 358 -13.00 -26.97 -22.27
N ILE A 359 -14.08 -26.36 -22.75
CA ILE A 359 -15.48 -26.80 -22.71
C ILE A 359 -16.10 -26.79 -21.30
N GLY A 360 -17.44 -26.57 -21.26
CA GLY A 360 -18.22 -26.32 -20.05
C GLY A 360 -18.17 -27.40 -18.96
N ASP A 361 -17.87 -28.65 -19.30
CA ASP A 361 -17.75 -29.78 -18.37
C ASP A 361 -16.31 -29.99 -17.84
N ALA A 362 -15.48 -28.95 -17.84
CA ALA A 362 -14.08 -29.04 -17.46
C ALA A 362 -13.89 -29.19 -15.95
N PRO A 363 -13.32 -30.31 -15.46
CA PRO A 363 -12.84 -30.41 -14.08
C PRO A 363 -11.50 -29.67 -13.89
N SER A 364 -11.09 -29.42 -12.65
CA SER A 364 -9.84 -28.71 -12.31
C SER A 364 -8.60 -29.27 -12.99
N ARG A 365 -8.51 -30.59 -13.14
CA ARG A 365 -7.38 -31.25 -13.83
C ARG A 365 -7.27 -30.85 -15.30
N ARG A 366 -8.38 -30.59 -16.00
CA ARG A 366 -8.37 -30.14 -17.39
C ARG A 366 -7.82 -28.72 -17.50
N TYR A 367 -8.22 -27.84 -16.55
CA TYR A 367 -7.63 -26.53 -16.41
C TYR A 367 -6.12 -26.59 -16.19
N GLU A 368 -5.67 -27.45 -15.28
CA GLU A 368 -4.25 -27.57 -14.96
C GLU A 368 -3.40 -27.91 -16.20
N VAL A 369 -3.86 -28.83 -17.02
CA VAL A 369 -3.17 -29.19 -18.28
C VAL A 369 -3.12 -28.02 -19.25
N ALA A 370 -4.25 -27.33 -19.45
CA ALA A 370 -4.34 -26.21 -20.37
C ALA A 370 -3.52 -24.99 -19.91
N MET A 371 -3.60 -24.66 -18.62
CA MET A 371 -2.82 -23.57 -18.01
C MET A 371 -1.32 -23.82 -18.13
N ARG A 372 -0.89 -25.03 -17.83
CA ARG A 372 0.51 -25.41 -17.92
C ARG A 372 1.05 -25.22 -19.35
N TYR A 373 0.38 -25.75 -20.36
CA TYR A 373 0.82 -25.63 -21.75
C TYR A 373 0.85 -24.16 -22.21
N ALA A 374 -0.14 -23.36 -21.81
CA ALA A 374 -0.14 -21.93 -22.09
C ALA A 374 1.02 -21.19 -21.41
N LEU A 375 1.35 -21.53 -20.16
CA LEU A 375 2.43 -20.88 -19.42
C LEU A 375 3.84 -21.32 -19.87
N GLU A 376 3.98 -22.55 -20.40
CA GLU A 376 5.22 -23.02 -20.99
C GLU A 376 5.53 -22.34 -22.34
N ASP A 377 4.53 -21.76 -23.00
CA ASP A 377 4.70 -21.10 -24.31
C ASP A 377 5.46 -19.77 -24.18
N GLU A 378 6.53 -19.61 -24.97
CA GLU A 378 7.34 -18.39 -25.00
C GLU A 378 6.59 -17.16 -25.53
N ASN A 379 5.52 -17.37 -26.29
CA ASN A 379 4.67 -16.31 -26.82
C ASN A 379 3.62 -15.81 -25.83
N VAL A 380 3.56 -16.38 -24.63
CA VAL A 380 2.62 -15.97 -23.58
C VAL A 380 3.35 -15.22 -22.47
N ASP A 381 2.92 -14.01 -22.20
CA ASP A 381 3.48 -13.17 -21.13
C ASP A 381 2.56 -13.11 -19.89
N VAL A 382 1.25 -13.28 -20.10
CA VAL A 382 0.21 -13.26 -19.05
C VAL A 382 -0.80 -14.35 -19.34
N LEU A 383 -1.26 -15.04 -18.31
CA LEU A 383 -2.36 -16.00 -18.41
C LEU A 383 -3.61 -15.45 -17.71
N ALA A 384 -4.72 -15.35 -18.44
CA ALA A 384 -6.04 -15.11 -17.86
C ALA A 384 -6.81 -16.43 -17.81
N VAL A 385 -7.34 -16.78 -16.64
CA VAL A 385 -8.11 -18.01 -16.42
C VAL A 385 -9.53 -17.63 -16.01
N ILE A 386 -10.51 -18.06 -16.77
CA ILE A 386 -11.92 -17.82 -16.47
C ILE A 386 -12.56 -19.16 -16.10
N ALA A 387 -13.10 -19.23 -14.89
CA ALA A 387 -13.72 -20.44 -14.36
C ALA A 387 -15.20 -20.17 -14.00
N LEU A 388 -16.08 -20.79 -14.77
CA LEU A 388 -17.53 -20.72 -14.55
C LEU A 388 -17.94 -21.87 -13.64
N PHE A 389 -18.05 -21.59 -12.34
CA PHE A 389 -18.42 -22.55 -11.28
C PHE A 389 -19.88 -23.00 -11.34
N GLN A 390 -20.68 -22.49 -12.25
CA GLN A 390 -22.04 -22.97 -12.54
C GLN A 390 -22.01 -24.36 -13.18
N SER A 391 -20.87 -24.82 -13.71
CA SER A 391 -20.68 -26.17 -14.17
C SER A 391 -20.49 -27.12 -12.97
N PRO A 392 -21.28 -28.20 -12.86
CA PRO A 392 -21.11 -29.16 -11.77
C PRO A 392 -19.84 -30.01 -11.89
N ALA A 393 -19.16 -29.96 -13.04
CA ALA A 393 -17.92 -30.70 -13.27
C ALA A 393 -16.68 -29.99 -12.70
N LEU A 394 -16.78 -28.68 -12.47
CA LEU A 394 -15.67 -27.89 -11.92
C LEU A 394 -15.62 -28.04 -10.39
N ASP A 395 -14.60 -28.69 -9.93
CA ASP A 395 -14.33 -28.94 -8.51
C ASP A 395 -13.41 -27.88 -7.88
N GLU A 396 -13.32 -27.90 -6.55
CA GLU A 396 -12.52 -26.93 -5.77
C GLU A 396 -11.02 -27.06 -5.97
N GLY A 397 -10.54 -28.17 -6.53
CA GLY A 397 -9.13 -28.37 -6.87
C GLY A 397 -8.56 -27.36 -7.85
N ILE A 398 -9.42 -26.54 -8.49
CA ILE A 398 -8.99 -25.44 -9.35
C ILE A 398 -8.17 -24.39 -8.58
N VAL A 399 -8.46 -24.16 -7.30
CA VAL A 399 -7.73 -23.17 -6.46
C VAL A 399 -6.28 -23.59 -6.32
N GLU A 400 -6.04 -24.85 -5.97
CA GLU A 400 -4.68 -25.40 -5.87
C GLU A 400 -3.99 -25.45 -7.24
N ALA A 401 -4.72 -25.83 -8.29
CA ALA A 401 -4.18 -25.88 -9.65
C ALA A 401 -3.68 -24.48 -10.10
N VAL A 402 -4.47 -23.43 -9.87
CA VAL A 402 -4.05 -22.04 -10.15
C VAL A 402 -2.86 -21.62 -9.28
N GLY A 403 -2.85 -22.01 -8.01
CA GLY A 403 -1.73 -21.74 -7.09
C GLY A 403 -0.40 -22.29 -7.62
N ARG A 404 -0.41 -23.54 -8.10
CA ARG A 404 0.79 -24.17 -8.73
C ARG A 404 1.29 -23.44 -9.97
N MET A 405 0.41 -22.75 -10.71
CA MET A 405 0.80 -22.00 -11.92
C MET A 405 1.72 -20.81 -11.63
N GLN A 406 1.79 -20.32 -10.41
CA GLN A 406 2.72 -19.24 -10.04
C GLN A 406 4.20 -19.64 -10.18
N GLU A 407 4.52 -20.92 -10.16
CA GLU A 407 5.89 -21.45 -10.33
C GLU A 407 6.47 -21.13 -11.71
N TYR A 408 5.63 -20.94 -12.73
CA TYR A 408 6.07 -20.57 -14.09
C TYR A 408 6.60 -19.14 -14.21
N GLY A 409 6.43 -18.32 -13.17
CA GLY A 409 7.02 -16.97 -13.11
C GLY A 409 6.37 -15.94 -14.03
N LYS A 410 5.21 -16.25 -14.60
CA LYS A 410 4.35 -15.36 -15.38
C LYS A 410 3.12 -14.99 -14.55
N PRO A 411 2.55 -13.78 -14.70
CA PRO A 411 1.30 -13.41 -14.02
C PRO A 411 0.15 -14.33 -14.43
N VAL A 412 -0.63 -14.75 -13.43
CA VAL A 412 -1.86 -15.51 -13.63
C VAL A 412 -3.02 -14.74 -13.01
N VAL A 413 -3.95 -14.32 -13.85
CA VAL A 413 -5.17 -13.61 -13.42
C VAL A 413 -6.33 -14.59 -13.44
N PHE A 414 -6.88 -14.90 -12.28
CA PHE A 414 -7.99 -15.83 -12.16
C PHE A 414 -9.31 -15.06 -12.00
N ILE A 415 -10.30 -15.40 -12.80
CA ILE A 415 -11.60 -14.76 -12.88
C ILE A 415 -12.68 -15.83 -12.66
N ALA A 416 -13.46 -15.68 -11.61
CA ALA A 416 -14.55 -16.56 -11.26
C ALA A 416 -15.89 -15.81 -11.27
N PRO A 417 -16.53 -15.64 -12.42
CA PRO A 417 -17.83 -14.96 -12.48
C PRO A 417 -18.90 -15.79 -11.79
N GLY A 418 -19.71 -15.13 -10.96
CA GLY A 418 -20.83 -15.83 -10.31
C GLY A 418 -21.21 -15.23 -8.96
N GLY A 419 -22.07 -15.94 -8.23
CA GLY A 419 -22.61 -15.53 -6.94
C GLY A 419 -21.75 -15.95 -5.75
N ALA A 420 -22.42 -16.42 -4.68
CA ALA A 420 -21.79 -16.71 -3.40
C ALA A 420 -20.77 -17.87 -3.44
N TYR A 421 -21.00 -18.91 -4.24
CA TYR A 421 -20.15 -20.10 -4.26
C TYR A 421 -18.68 -19.80 -4.66
N PRO A 422 -18.39 -19.10 -5.75
CA PRO A 422 -17.02 -18.67 -6.02
C PRO A 422 -16.43 -17.78 -4.93
N CYS A 423 -17.21 -16.86 -4.36
CA CYS A 423 -16.74 -16.01 -3.27
C CYS A 423 -16.28 -16.82 -2.05
N LEU A 424 -17.01 -17.85 -1.67
CA LEU A 424 -16.63 -18.72 -0.54
C LEU A 424 -15.28 -19.41 -0.77
N LEU A 425 -14.98 -19.82 -1.99
CA LEU A 425 -13.70 -20.46 -2.33
C LEU A 425 -12.49 -19.52 -2.27
N TYR A 426 -12.71 -18.22 -2.46
CA TYR A 426 -11.63 -17.21 -2.48
C TYR A 426 -11.51 -16.40 -1.21
N THR A 427 -12.56 -16.32 -0.42
CA THR A 427 -12.60 -15.51 0.81
C THR A 427 -12.57 -16.33 2.08
N SER A 428 -12.68 -17.65 1.99
CA SER A 428 -12.50 -18.56 3.12
C SER A 428 -11.11 -19.22 3.04
N PRO A 429 -10.46 -19.53 4.15
CA PRO A 429 -11.16 -20.04 5.33
C PRO A 429 -11.30 -19.01 6.42
N SER A 430 -12.49 -18.53 6.65
CA SER A 430 -12.77 -18.07 8.00
C SER A 430 -12.86 -19.32 8.89
N PRO A 431 -12.06 -19.42 9.96
CA PRO A 431 -12.21 -20.50 10.95
C PRO A 431 -13.49 -20.37 11.77
N ARG A 432 -14.46 -19.66 11.27
CA ARG A 432 -15.72 -19.34 11.96
C ARG A 432 -16.95 -19.99 11.34
N ASP A 433 -16.80 -20.77 10.30
CA ASP A 433 -17.89 -21.53 9.70
C ASP A 433 -17.73 -23.01 9.98
#